data_70a15ec42c61095994fe1f9a89c05235
#
_entry.id   70a15ec42c61095994fe1f9a89c05235
#
_cell.length_a   1.000
_cell.length_b   1.000
_cell.length_c   1.000
_cell.angle_alpha   90.00
_cell.angle_beta   90.00
_cell.angle_gamma   90.00
#
_symmetry.space_group_name_H-M   'P 1'
#
loop_
_entity.id
_entity.type
_entity.pdbx_description
1 polymer ?
#
loop_
_entity_poly.entity_id
_entity_poly.type
_entity_poly.pdbx_seq_one_letter_code
_entity_poly.pdbx_strand_id
1 'polypeptide(L)'
;MVGYSATRASHLNRLSRIEGQVRGITRMVEEDKYCIDILTQVSAASRALQGVALGLLEDHMNHCFTQDGVLDQAERDAKFKEASDAIARLVRS
;
A
#
# COMPACT_ATOMS: atom_id res chain seq x y z
N MET A 1 1.56 -17.96 -6.94
CA MET A 1 2.55 -16.88 -6.97
C MET A 1 1.89 -15.54 -6.71
N VAL A 2 2.53 -14.69 -5.95
CA VAL A 2 1.99 -13.36 -5.66
C VAL A 2 2.44 -12.34 -6.70
N GLY A 3 1.58 -11.36 -7.00
CA GLY A 3 1.79 -10.42 -8.09
C GLY A 3 2.89 -9.39 -7.87
N TYR A 4 3.45 -9.29 -6.66
CA TYR A 4 4.46 -8.28 -6.34
C TYR A 4 5.89 -8.84 -6.27
N SER A 5 6.10 -10.11 -6.64
CA SER A 5 7.41 -10.75 -6.42
C SER A 5 8.55 -10.06 -7.18
N ALA A 6 8.28 -9.50 -8.36
CA ALA A 6 9.31 -8.81 -9.14
C ALA A 6 9.75 -7.47 -8.54
N THR A 7 8.93 -6.85 -7.69
CA THR A 7 9.20 -5.53 -7.09
C THR A 7 9.31 -5.60 -5.58
N ARG A 8 9.45 -6.80 -5.05
CA ARG A 8 9.46 -7.06 -3.62
C ARG A 8 10.45 -6.17 -2.86
N ALA A 9 11.69 -6.08 -3.34
CA ALA A 9 12.73 -5.30 -2.68
C ALA A 9 12.34 -3.82 -2.58
N SER A 10 11.72 -3.28 -3.62
CA SER A 10 11.26 -1.90 -3.63
C SER A 10 10.20 -1.66 -2.56
N HIS A 11 9.23 -2.56 -2.45
CA HIS A 11 8.18 -2.45 -1.44
C HIS A 11 8.75 -2.58 -0.03
N LEU A 12 9.68 -3.50 0.18
CA LEU A 12 10.32 -3.68 1.48
C LEU A 12 11.14 -2.45 1.88
N ASN A 13 11.83 -1.82 0.93
CA ASN A 13 12.57 -0.58 1.20
C ASN A 13 11.65 0.55 1.62
N ARG A 14 10.51 0.70 0.95
CA ARG A 14 9.51 1.72 1.32
C ARG A 14 8.95 1.45 2.70
N LEU A 15 8.61 0.20 2.99
CA LEU A 15 8.08 -0.16 4.31
C LEU A 15 9.10 0.08 5.42
N SER A 16 10.38 -0.17 5.16
CA SER A 16 11.44 0.10 6.11
C SER A 16 11.52 1.60 6.45
N ARG A 17 11.37 2.47 5.45
CA ARG A 17 11.33 3.91 5.68
C ARG A 17 10.11 4.31 6.50
N ILE A 18 8.97 3.69 6.21
CA ILE A 18 7.72 3.96 6.95
C ILE A 18 7.87 3.52 8.41
N GLU A 19 8.50 2.38 8.66
CA GLU A 19 8.81 1.97 10.02
C GLU A 19 9.61 3.03 10.77
N GLY A 20 10.60 3.62 10.10
CA GLY A 20 11.38 4.73 10.66
C GLY A 20 10.52 5.94 10.96
N GLN A 21 9.58 6.26 10.08
CA GLN A 21 8.64 7.37 10.31
C GLN A 21 7.76 7.10 11.53
N VAL A 22 7.27 5.88 11.68
CA VAL A 22 6.43 5.51 12.83
C VAL A 22 7.24 5.61 14.12
N ARG A 23 8.49 5.13 14.12
CA ARG A 23 9.36 5.28 15.29
C ARG A 23 9.58 6.74 15.65
N GLY A 24 9.74 7.61 14.63
CA GLY A 24 9.87 9.05 14.83
C GLY A 24 8.62 9.64 15.47
N ILE A 25 7.43 9.21 15.02
CA ILE A 25 6.16 9.64 15.60
C ILE A 25 6.06 9.22 17.07
N THR A 26 6.43 7.98 17.37
CA THR A 26 6.45 7.48 18.74
C THR A 26 7.31 8.38 19.64
N ARG A 27 8.49 8.75 19.14
CA ARG A 27 9.40 9.62 19.88
C ARG A 27 8.79 11.00 20.11
N MET A 28 8.12 11.55 19.09
CA MET A 28 7.45 12.84 19.23
C MET A 28 6.39 12.83 20.32
N VAL A 29 5.62 11.74 20.40
CA VAL A 29 4.62 11.58 21.46
C VAL A 29 5.30 11.49 22.82
N GLU A 30 6.36 10.70 22.93
CA GLU A 30 7.12 10.56 24.19
C GLU A 30 7.70 11.87 24.66
N GLU A 31 8.12 12.72 23.74
CA GLU A 31 8.74 14.02 24.05
C GLU A 31 7.73 15.16 24.13
N ASP A 32 6.45 14.86 24.08
CA ASP A 32 5.36 15.84 24.16
C ASP A 32 5.51 16.96 23.13
N LYS A 33 5.87 16.59 21.90
CA LYS A 33 5.96 17.57 20.82
C LYS A 33 4.58 18.12 20.49
N TYR A 34 4.56 19.27 19.82
CA TYR A 34 3.32 19.94 19.45
C TYR A 34 2.40 19.02 18.65
N CYS A 35 1.15 18.90 19.08
CA CYS A 35 0.19 17.94 18.53
C CYS A 35 0.01 18.07 17.00
N ILE A 36 -0.04 19.30 16.51
CA ILE A 36 -0.25 19.52 15.07
C ILE A 36 0.93 18.99 14.26
N ASP A 37 2.16 19.11 14.79
CA ASP A 37 3.34 18.55 14.12
C ASP A 37 3.27 17.04 14.08
N ILE A 38 2.81 16.40 15.16
CA ILE A 38 2.63 14.95 15.22
C ILE A 38 1.61 14.52 14.16
N LEU A 39 0.47 15.21 14.08
CA LEU A 39 -0.58 14.90 13.11
C LEU A 39 -0.09 15.03 11.67
N THR A 40 0.77 16.02 11.41
CA THR A 40 1.38 16.19 10.10
C THR A 40 2.23 14.97 9.73
N GLN A 41 3.00 14.45 10.68
CA GLN A 41 3.81 13.25 10.46
C GLN A 41 2.95 12.00 10.28
N VAL A 42 1.87 11.88 11.04
CA VAL A 42 0.91 10.78 10.87
C VAL A 42 0.32 10.80 9.46
N SER A 43 -0.07 11.98 9.00
CA SER A 43 -0.62 12.14 7.65
C SER A 43 0.39 11.72 6.58
N ALA A 44 1.65 12.10 6.74
CA ALA A 44 2.70 11.72 5.80
C ALA A 44 2.92 10.20 5.78
N ALA A 45 2.95 9.55 6.95
CA ALA A 45 3.12 8.10 7.05
C ALA A 45 1.91 7.39 6.42
N SER A 46 0.71 7.91 6.63
CA SER A 46 -0.51 7.35 6.03
C SER A 46 -0.46 7.39 4.50
N ARG A 47 -0.04 8.51 3.93
CA ARG A 47 0.09 8.64 2.48
C ARG A 47 1.16 7.70 1.93
N ALA A 48 2.26 7.53 2.65
CA ALA A 48 3.32 6.61 2.25
C ALA A 48 2.81 5.16 2.23
N LEU A 49 2.02 4.77 3.24
CA LEU A 49 1.40 3.45 3.29
C LEU A 49 0.40 3.25 2.15
N GLN A 50 -0.40 4.26 1.83
CA GLN A 50 -1.31 4.19 0.68
C GLN A 50 -0.54 3.98 -0.62
N GLY A 51 0.61 4.64 -0.77
CA GLY A 51 1.47 4.45 -1.93
C GLY A 51 1.95 3.01 -2.07
N VAL A 52 2.36 2.39 -0.96
CA VAL A 52 2.75 0.98 -0.96
C VAL A 52 1.56 0.09 -1.34
N ALA A 53 0.39 0.36 -0.76
CA ALA A 53 -0.81 -0.42 -1.05
C ALA A 53 -1.18 -0.35 -2.53
N LEU A 54 -1.14 0.84 -3.12
CA LEU A 54 -1.44 1.02 -4.54
C LEU A 54 -0.40 0.33 -5.42
N GLY A 55 0.88 0.40 -5.05
CA GLY A 55 1.93 -0.30 -5.78
C GLY A 55 1.75 -1.81 -5.76
N LEU A 56 1.40 -2.36 -4.61
CA LEU A 56 1.13 -3.80 -4.49
C LEU A 56 -0.08 -4.21 -5.33
N LEU A 57 -1.13 -3.40 -5.31
CA LEU A 57 -2.33 -3.68 -6.09
C LEU A 57 -2.02 -3.63 -7.59
N GLU A 58 -1.26 -2.63 -8.03
CA GLU A 58 -0.87 -2.50 -9.43
C GLU A 58 -0.08 -3.71 -9.89
N ASP A 59 0.89 -4.16 -9.09
CA ASP A 59 1.68 -5.34 -9.41
C ASP A 59 0.81 -6.60 -9.46
N HIS A 60 -0.12 -6.72 -8.53
CA HIS A 60 -1.06 -7.84 -8.51
C HIS A 60 -1.91 -7.86 -9.77
N MET A 61 -2.45 -6.72 -10.17
CA MET A 61 -3.25 -6.63 -11.38
C MET A 61 -2.45 -6.96 -12.63
N ASN A 62 -1.22 -6.44 -12.73
CA ASN A 62 -0.35 -6.75 -13.85
C ASN A 62 -0.09 -8.25 -13.95
N HIS A 63 0.20 -8.89 -12.82
CA HIS A 63 0.40 -10.32 -12.79
C HIS A 63 -0.84 -11.08 -13.26
N CYS A 64 -2.02 -10.71 -12.76
CA CYS A 64 -3.27 -11.39 -13.08
C CYS A 64 -3.67 -11.23 -14.55
N PHE A 65 -3.37 -10.08 -15.18
CA PHE A 65 -3.87 -9.78 -16.52
C PHE A 65 -2.84 -9.95 -17.62
N THR A 66 -1.57 -10.15 -17.29
CA THR A 66 -0.53 -10.25 -18.33
C THR A 66 0.22 -11.57 -18.29
N GLN A 67 0.53 -12.08 -17.12
CA GLN A 67 1.44 -13.20 -16.99
C GLN A 67 0.81 -14.54 -17.36
N ASP A 68 -0.39 -14.80 -16.94
CA ASP A 68 -1.08 -16.05 -17.26
C ASP A 68 -1.87 -15.96 -18.56
N GLY A 69 -2.09 -14.78 -19.04
CA GLY A 69 -2.59 -14.49 -20.38
C GLY A 69 -3.98 -15.01 -20.74
N VAL A 70 -4.55 -15.90 -19.97
CA VAL A 70 -5.78 -16.58 -20.34
C VAL A 70 -6.77 -16.59 -19.19
N LEU A 71 -7.32 -15.42 -18.91
CA LEU A 71 -8.48 -15.34 -18.04
C LEU A 71 -9.71 -15.27 -18.93
N ASP A 72 -10.74 -16.06 -18.64
CA ASP A 72 -12.01 -15.89 -19.32
C ASP A 72 -12.74 -14.65 -18.80
N GLN A 73 -13.87 -14.32 -19.39
CA GLN A 73 -14.61 -13.11 -19.04
C GLN A 73 -15.05 -13.10 -17.58
N ALA A 74 -15.51 -14.23 -17.08
CA ALA A 74 -15.97 -14.34 -15.69
C ALA A 74 -14.82 -14.14 -14.70
N GLU A 75 -13.65 -14.70 -15.00
CA GLU A 75 -12.47 -14.55 -14.17
C GLU A 75 -11.98 -13.10 -14.16
N ARG A 76 -12.00 -12.44 -15.32
CA ARG A 76 -11.63 -11.02 -15.42
C ARG A 76 -12.57 -10.15 -14.58
N ASP A 77 -13.88 -10.40 -14.71
CA ASP A 77 -14.88 -9.64 -13.96
C ASP A 77 -14.68 -9.82 -12.46
N ALA A 78 -14.40 -11.04 -12.01
CA ALA A 78 -14.14 -11.32 -10.60
C ALA A 78 -12.90 -10.60 -10.12
N LYS A 79 -11.83 -10.55 -10.92
CA LYS A 79 -10.59 -9.85 -10.56
C LYS A 79 -10.78 -8.33 -10.53
N PHE A 80 -11.55 -7.78 -11.45
CA PHE A 80 -11.89 -6.37 -11.43
C PHE A 80 -12.70 -6.00 -10.21
N LYS A 81 -13.68 -6.81 -9.84
CA LYS A 81 -14.48 -6.58 -8.65
C LYS A 81 -13.62 -6.63 -7.40
N GLU A 82 -12.74 -7.61 -7.29
CA GLU A 82 -11.82 -7.75 -6.18
C GLU A 82 -10.94 -6.50 -6.03
N ALA A 83 -10.36 -6.04 -7.14
CA ALA A 83 -9.51 -4.85 -7.15
C ALA A 83 -10.30 -3.59 -6.78
N SER A 84 -11.52 -3.45 -7.31
CA SER A 84 -12.39 -2.31 -7.02
C SER A 84 -12.76 -2.28 -5.55
N ASP A 85 -13.07 -3.43 -4.96
CA ASP A 85 -13.42 -3.52 -3.54
C ASP A 85 -12.20 -3.17 -2.67
N ALA A 86 -11.00 -3.61 -3.07
CA ALA A 86 -9.77 -3.30 -2.35
C ALA A 86 -9.47 -1.80 -2.38
N ILE A 87 -9.66 -1.15 -3.53
CA ILE A 87 -9.47 0.29 -3.67
C ILE A 87 -10.46 1.03 -2.77
N ALA A 88 -11.73 0.60 -2.77
CA ALA A 88 -12.76 1.23 -1.94
C ALA A 88 -12.39 1.16 -0.45
N ARG A 89 -11.86 0.02 0.00
CA ARG A 89 -11.43 -0.12 1.40
C ARG A 89 -10.25 0.81 1.70
N LEU A 90 -9.31 0.94 0.78
CA LEU A 90 -8.15 1.80 0.96
C LEU A 90 -8.56 3.26 1.07
N VAL A 91 -9.50 3.70 0.26
CA VAL A 91 -9.98 5.09 0.25
C VAL A 91 -10.74 5.42 1.52
N ARG A 92 -11.48 4.46 2.07
CA ARG A 92 -12.27 4.68 3.28
C ARG A 92 -11.47 4.60 4.58
N SER A 93 -10.30 4.01 4.54
CA SER A 93 -9.50 3.79 5.74
C SER A 93 -8.82 5.05 6.31
#